data_1d5fd9f4d62e4d9773795c3ce786efdd
#
_entry.id   1d5fd9f4d62e4d9773795c3ce786efdd
#
_cell.length_a   1.000
_cell.length_b   1.000
_cell.length_c   1.000
_cell.angle_alpha   90.00
_cell.angle_beta   90.00
_cell.angle_gamma   90.00
#
_symmetry.space_group_name_H-M   'P 1'
#
loop_
_entity.id
_entity.type
_entity.pdbx_description
1 polymer ?
#
loop_
_entity_poly.entity_id
_entity_poly.type
_entity_poly.pdbx_seq_one_letter_code
_entity_poly.pdbx_strand_id
1 'polypeptide(L)'
;MKITSFLFAYLPLCYYLCSEIGTERACICLPYPHITYRVEELFTKFIEEKGLRKTPERFAILKTAQSLKTHFEIDELHKAVDKDFHVSRATVYNTVELLCECGILRRLLIDTHHALYELALTNHLHLVCMRCGEVREVRDNQTLSRLAEMKVDGFTPSYFSTCVYGICDACREREAADGELSSRKHKAINKTIR
;
A
#
# COMPACT_ATOMS: atom_id res chain seq x y z
N MET A 1 -22.45 -23.16 22.51
CA MET A 1 -21.08 -22.59 22.53
C MET A 1 -20.77 -22.13 21.12
N LYS A 2 -20.94 -20.84 20.84
CA LYS A 2 -20.82 -20.25 19.48
C LYS A 2 -19.45 -19.57 19.37
N ILE A 3 -18.48 -20.27 18.79
CA ILE A 3 -17.16 -19.71 18.42
C ILE A 3 -17.00 -19.96 16.93
N THR A 4 -17.75 -19.25 16.10
CA THR A 4 -17.63 -19.39 14.63
C THR A 4 -17.83 -18.09 13.85
N SER A 5 -17.79 -16.91 14.49
CA SER A 5 -18.05 -15.64 13.77
C SER A 5 -16.87 -14.67 13.69
N PHE A 6 -15.71 -14.99 14.26
CA PHE A 6 -14.59 -14.03 14.30
C PHE A 6 -13.47 -14.28 13.26
N LEU A 7 -13.51 -15.38 12.53
CA LEU A 7 -12.44 -15.78 11.60
C LEU A 7 -12.62 -15.24 10.16
N PHE A 8 -13.75 -14.65 9.83
CA PHE A 8 -14.02 -14.16 8.46
C PHE A 8 -13.57 -12.71 8.19
N ALA A 9 -13.21 -11.94 9.21
CA ALA A 9 -12.89 -10.52 9.07
C ALA A 9 -11.47 -10.22 8.50
N TYR A 10 -10.62 -11.24 8.32
CA TYR A 10 -9.22 -11.06 7.93
C TYR A 10 -8.81 -11.71 6.61
N LEU A 11 -9.76 -12.21 5.82
CA LEU A 11 -9.42 -12.67 4.47
C LEU A 11 -9.11 -11.45 3.59
N PRO A 12 -7.99 -11.43 2.86
CA PRO A 12 -7.67 -10.33 1.94
C PRO A 12 -8.86 -10.10 1.02
N LEU A 13 -9.20 -8.85 0.79
CA LEU A 13 -10.31 -8.40 -0.05
C LEU A 13 -10.39 -9.17 -1.38
N CYS A 14 -9.24 -9.55 -1.94
CA CYS A 14 -9.10 -10.34 -3.15
C CYS A 14 -9.68 -11.76 -3.00
N TYR A 15 -9.50 -12.43 -1.87
CA TYR A 15 -10.02 -13.78 -1.64
C TYR A 15 -11.54 -13.76 -1.45
N TYR A 16 -12.05 -12.78 -0.70
CA TYR A 16 -13.50 -12.62 -0.50
C TYR A 16 -14.24 -12.29 -1.79
N LEU A 17 -13.66 -11.43 -2.63
CA LEU A 17 -14.22 -11.07 -3.93
C LEU A 17 -14.14 -12.23 -4.95
N CYS A 18 -13.15 -13.13 -4.84
CA CYS A 18 -13.03 -14.29 -5.73
C CYS A 18 -13.91 -15.46 -5.31
N SER A 19 -14.13 -15.69 -4.03
CA SER A 19 -14.96 -16.81 -3.55
C SER A 19 -16.44 -16.66 -3.89
N GLU A 20 -16.96 -15.43 -3.94
CA GLU A 20 -18.35 -15.18 -4.34
C GLU A 20 -18.60 -15.31 -5.86
N ILE A 21 -17.55 -15.20 -6.69
CA ILE A 21 -17.69 -15.26 -8.16
C ILE A 21 -17.51 -16.67 -8.71
N GLY A 22 -17.15 -17.66 -7.85
CA GLY A 22 -17.02 -19.06 -8.26
C GLY A 22 -15.88 -19.35 -9.23
N THR A 23 -14.90 -18.46 -9.35
CA THR A 23 -13.75 -18.64 -10.25
C THR A 23 -12.44 -18.61 -9.46
N GLU A 24 -12.01 -19.77 -8.97
CA GLU A 24 -10.75 -19.97 -8.23
C GLU A 24 -9.47 -19.65 -9.03
N ARG A 25 -9.57 -19.26 -10.31
CA ARG A 25 -8.43 -19.07 -11.21
C ARG A 25 -8.30 -17.70 -11.88
N ALA A 26 -9.14 -16.72 -11.60
CA ALA A 26 -9.20 -15.47 -12.39
C ALA A 26 -8.96 -14.17 -11.59
N CYS A 27 -8.12 -14.20 -10.56
CA CYS A 27 -7.86 -13.01 -9.77
C CYS A 27 -6.73 -12.12 -10.32
N ILE A 28 -6.44 -12.18 -11.60
CA ILE A 28 -5.26 -11.48 -12.13
C ILE A 28 -5.61 -10.18 -12.85
N CYS A 29 -6.74 -9.88 -13.33
CA CYS A 29 -6.97 -8.61 -14.05
C CYS A 29 -8.45 -8.35 -14.33
N LEU A 30 -9.18 -7.71 -13.45
CA LEU A 30 -10.43 -7.08 -13.86
C LEU A 30 -10.25 -5.56 -13.96
N PRO A 31 -10.72 -4.93 -15.04
CA PRO A 31 -10.64 -3.49 -15.19
C PRO A 31 -11.54 -2.75 -14.18
N TYR A 32 -11.02 -1.72 -13.67
CA TYR A 32 -11.29 -0.87 -12.53
C TYR A 32 -12.74 -0.45 -12.15
N PRO A 33 -13.76 -0.34 -13.00
CA PRO A 33 -15.03 0.28 -12.62
C PRO A 33 -15.90 -0.55 -11.66
N HIS A 34 -15.78 -1.86 -11.65
CA HIS A 34 -16.58 -2.72 -10.77
C HIS A 34 -16.02 -2.88 -9.34
N ILE A 35 -14.77 -2.57 -9.13
CA ILE A 35 -14.10 -2.68 -7.82
C ILE A 35 -14.59 -1.57 -6.87
N THR A 36 -14.79 -0.38 -7.37
CA THR A 36 -15.18 0.79 -6.57
C THR A 36 -16.51 0.59 -5.84
N TYR A 37 -17.52 0.06 -6.53
CA TYR A 37 -18.82 -0.22 -5.95
C TYR A 37 -18.76 -1.27 -4.82
N ARG A 38 -17.96 -2.32 -5.02
CA ARG A 38 -17.78 -3.39 -4.02
C ARG A 38 -17.03 -2.93 -2.76
N VAL A 39 -16.09 -2.00 -2.90
CA VAL A 39 -15.34 -1.44 -1.76
C VAL A 39 -16.27 -0.63 -0.84
N GLU A 40 -17.17 0.16 -1.40
CA GLU A 40 -18.17 0.90 -0.61
C GLU A 40 -19.15 -0.03 0.12
N GLU A 41 -19.59 -1.09 -0.53
CA GLU A 41 -20.45 -2.11 0.09
C GLU A 41 -19.74 -2.84 1.23
N LEU A 42 -18.48 -3.22 1.02
CA LEU A 42 -17.66 -3.85 2.05
C LEU A 42 -17.50 -2.95 3.27
N PHE A 43 -17.15 -1.68 3.04
CA PHE A 43 -17.01 -0.72 4.12
C PHE A 43 -18.32 -0.47 4.84
N THR A 44 -19.43 -0.45 4.10
CA THR A 44 -20.77 -0.32 4.66
C THR A 44 -21.10 -1.48 5.60
N LYS A 45 -20.93 -2.72 5.16
CA LYS A 45 -21.13 -3.93 6.00
C LYS A 45 -20.26 -3.90 7.26
N PHE A 46 -18.97 -3.57 7.10
CA PHE A 46 -18.04 -3.49 8.22
C PHE A 46 -18.46 -2.45 9.27
N ILE A 47 -18.90 -1.26 8.85
CA ILE A 47 -19.39 -0.21 9.75
C ILE A 47 -20.66 -0.68 10.48
N GLU A 48 -21.59 -1.35 9.79
CA GLU A 48 -22.82 -1.91 10.38
C GLU A 48 -22.51 -2.98 11.42
N GLU A 49 -21.64 -3.92 11.09
CA GLU A 49 -21.22 -4.99 12.03
C GLU A 49 -20.54 -4.44 13.29
N LYS A 50 -19.78 -3.34 13.16
CA LYS A 50 -19.17 -2.62 14.29
C LYS A 50 -20.16 -1.73 15.05
N GLY A 51 -21.40 -1.60 14.63
CA GLY A 51 -22.40 -0.69 15.22
C GLY A 51 -22.03 0.80 15.08
N LEU A 52 -21.20 1.15 14.09
CA LEU A 52 -20.75 2.51 13.86
C LEU A 52 -21.69 3.26 12.90
N ARG A 53 -21.70 4.59 13.04
CA ARG A 53 -22.52 5.44 12.15
C ARG A 53 -21.92 5.52 10.74
N LYS A 54 -22.77 5.39 9.74
CA LYS A 54 -22.46 5.72 8.35
C LYS A 54 -22.51 7.24 8.18
N THR A 55 -21.34 7.89 8.15
CA THR A 55 -21.29 9.35 7.98
C THR A 55 -20.76 9.72 6.60
N PRO A 56 -21.25 10.82 5.99
CA PRO A 56 -20.76 11.29 4.70
C PRO A 56 -19.24 11.50 4.66
N GLU A 57 -18.67 11.96 5.77
CA GLU A 57 -17.22 12.19 5.91
C GLU A 57 -16.41 10.90 5.66
N ARG A 58 -16.85 9.78 6.24
CA ARG A 58 -16.16 8.50 6.07
C ARG A 58 -16.15 8.03 4.63
N PHE A 59 -17.25 8.22 3.93
CA PHE A 59 -17.35 7.85 2.51
C PHE A 59 -16.60 8.83 1.60
N ALA A 60 -16.58 10.12 1.93
CA ALA A 60 -15.74 11.09 1.24
C ALA A 60 -14.24 10.73 1.36
N ILE A 61 -13.78 10.35 2.57
CA ILE A 61 -12.41 9.91 2.82
C ILE A 61 -12.10 8.64 2.02
N LEU A 62 -12.98 7.63 2.04
CA LEU A 62 -12.83 6.41 1.24
C LEU A 62 -12.69 6.72 -0.25
N LYS A 63 -13.61 7.53 -0.79
CA LYS A 63 -13.61 7.92 -2.21
C LYS A 63 -12.34 8.66 -2.61
N THR A 64 -11.87 9.58 -1.75
CA THR A 64 -10.62 10.31 -2.00
C THR A 64 -9.42 9.36 -1.95
N ALA A 65 -9.34 8.45 -0.96
CA ALA A 65 -8.29 7.44 -0.89
C ALA A 65 -8.25 6.56 -2.15
N GLN A 66 -9.40 6.19 -2.72
CA GLN A 66 -9.48 5.45 -3.98
C GLN A 66 -9.00 6.26 -5.20
N SER A 67 -9.09 7.60 -5.15
CA SER A 67 -8.62 8.47 -6.23
C SER A 67 -7.12 8.71 -6.21
N LEU A 68 -6.47 8.52 -5.05
CA LEU A 68 -5.02 8.57 -4.92
C LEU A 68 -4.44 7.27 -5.50
N LYS A 69 -3.75 7.36 -6.63
CA LYS A 69 -3.32 6.21 -7.42
C LYS A 69 -2.08 5.48 -6.91
N THR A 70 -1.44 6.02 -5.86
CA THR A 70 -0.17 5.54 -5.31
C THR A 70 -0.23 5.49 -3.78
N HIS A 71 0.91 5.32 -3.15
CA HIS A 71 1.05 5.46 -1.71
C HIS A 71 0.79 6.90 -1.29
N PHE A 72 0.17 7.08 -0.13
CA PHE A 72 -0.12 8.42 0.41
C PHE A 72 0.10 8.46 1.92
N GLU A 73 0.41 9.64 2.43
CA GLU A 73 0.39 9.96 3.85
C GLU A 73 -1.01 10.44 4.27
N ILE A 74 -1.34 10.32 5.56
CA ILE A 74 -2.62 10.82 6.07
C ILE A 74 -2.80 12.32 5.84
N ASP A 75 -1.73 13.09 5.92
CA ASP A 75 -1.76 14.54 5.69
C ASP A 75 -2.06 14.88 4.23
N GLU A 76 -1.58 14.07 3.30
CA GLU A 76 -1.91 14.21 1.88
C GLU A 76 -3.38 13.87 1.62
N LEU A 77 -3.84 12.77 2.18
CA LEU A 77 -5.27 12.39 2.11
C LEU A 77 -6.16 13.47 2.73
N HIS A 78 -5.81 14.01 3.91
CA HIS A 78 -6.56 15.08 4.56
C HIS A 78 -6.66 16.31 3.66
N LYS A 79 -5.53 16.78 3.11
CA LYS A 79 -5.51 17.93 2.19
C LYS A 79 -6.32 17.68 0.92
N ALA A 80 -6.35 16.44 0.44
CA ALA A 80 -7.13 16.09 -0.75
C ALA A 80 -8.63 16.07 -0.47
N VAL A 81 -9.07 15.51 0.67
CA VAL A 81 -10.48 15.49 1.09
C VAL A 81 -10.98 16.90 1.40
N ASP A 82 -10.18 17.71 2.08
CA ASP A 82 -10.59 19.05 2.55
C ASP A 82 -10.88 20.05 1.43
N LYS A 83 -10.47 19.74 0.19
CA LYS A 83 -10.81 20.53 -0.99
C LYS A 83 -12.31 20.52 -1.32
N ASP A 84 -12.92 19.35 -1.16
CA ASP A 84 -14.32 19.11 -1.59
C ASP A 84 -15.22 18.87 -0.39
N PHE A 85 -14.68 18.44 0.73
CA PHE A 85 -15.43 18.02 1.91
C PHE A 85 -14.68 18.35 3.19
N HIS A 86 -15.13 19.38 3.91
CA HIS A 86 -14.45 19.83 5.13
C HIS A 86 -14.50 18.77 6.24
N VAL A 87 -13.34 18.22 6.60
CA VAL A 87 -13.20 17.18 7.64
C VAL A 87 -12.07 17.51 8.62
N SER A 88 -12.25 17.14 9.88
CA SER A 88 -11.16 17.24 10.84
C SER A 88 -10.08 16.19 10.58
N ARG A 89 -8.83 16.52 10.90
CA ARG A 89 -7.71 15.58 10.83
C ARG A 89 -7.97 14.31 11.65
N ALA A 90 -8.58 14.44 12.84
CA ALA A 90 -8.96 13.30 13.67
C ALA A 90 -9.96 12.38 12.98
N THR A 91 -10.93 12.93 12.23
CA THR A 91 -11.88 12.14 11.45
C THR A 91 -11.19 11.34 10.35
N VAL A 92 -10.18 11.93 9.68
CA VAL A 92 -9.38 11.22 8.67
C VAL A 92 -8.60 10.08 9.31
N TYR A 93 -7.87 10.32 10.41
CA TYR A 93 -7.14 9.28 11.13
C TYR A 93 -8.04 8.11 11.53
N ASN A 94 -9.13 8.39 12.23
CA ASN A 94 -10.07 7.34 12.68
C ASN A 94 -10.68 6.57 11.50
N THR A 95 -10.94 7.22 10.38
CA THR A 95 -11.49 6.55 9.21
C THR A 95 -10.45 5.69 8.51
N VAL A 96 -9.20 6.16 8.39
CA VAL A 96 -8.09 5.37 7.83
C VAL A 96 -7.84 4.12 8.66
N GLU A 97 -7.89 4.20 9.99
CA GLU A 97 -7.79 3.02 10.85
C GLU A 97 -8.91 2.02 10.59
N LEU A 98 -10.16 2.47 10.47
CA LEU A 98 -11.29 1.59 10.11
C LEU A 98 -11.11 0.97 8.72
N LEU A 99 -10.59 1.72 7.75
CA LEU A 99 -10.31 1.21 6.40
C LEU A 99 -9.18 0.18 6.41
N CYS A 100 -8.19 0.31 7.30
CA CYS A 100 -7.16 -0.70 7.52
C CYS A 100 -7.72 -1.94 8.22
N GLU A 101 -8.55 -1.77 9.25
CA GLU A 101 -9.19 -2.88 9.95
C GLU A 101 -10.08 -3.73 9.03
N CYS A 102 -10.82 -3.10 8.11
CA CYS A 102 -11.65 -3.84 7.14
C CYS A 102 -10.86 -4.33 5.92
N GLY A 103 -9.54 -4.10 5.86
CA GLY A 103 -8.67 -4.58 4.78
C GLY A 103 -8.78 -3.84 3.45
N ILE A 104 -9.40 -2.66 3.43
CA ILE A 104 -9.47 -1.79 2.24
C ILE A 104 -8.16 -1.04 2.02
N LEU A 105 -7.55 -0.56 3.12
CA LEU A 105 -6.23 0.04 3.11
C LEU A 105 -5.22 -0.87 3.80
N ARG A 106 -3.96 -0.73 3.42
CA ARG A 106 -2.81 -1.30 4.12
C ARG A 106 -1.87 -0.18 4.54
N ARG A 107 -1.34 -0.33 5.75
CA ARG A 107 -0.25 0.51 6.22
C ARG A 107 1.08 -0.12 5.81
N LEU A 108 1.92 0.63 5.13
CA LEU A 108 3.25 0.22 4.74
C LEU A 108 4.28 0.71 5.75
N LEU A 109 5.12 -0.19 6.22
CA LEU A 109 6.24 0.10 7.12
C LEU A 109 7.54 0.18 6.29
N ILE A 110 7.59 1.12 5.36
CA ILE A 110 8.74 1.30 4.47
C ILE A 110 9.80 2.16 5.16
N ASP A 111 9.37 3.15 5.94
CA ASP A 111 10.23 4.07 6.68
C ASP A 111 9.77 4.14 8.15
N THR A 112 10.72 4.41 9.06
CA THR A 112 10.44 4.60 10.49
C THR A 112 9.80 5.94 10.81
N HIS A 113 9.89 6.90 9.90
CA HIS A 113 9.46 8.28 10.14
C HIS A 113 8.08 8.62 9.57
N HIS A 114 7.64 7.93 8.50
CA HIS A 114 6.38 8.21 7.82
C HIS A 114 5.57 6.95 7.58
N ALA A 115 4.33 6.94 8.04
CA ALA A 115 3.39 5.86 7.71
C ALA A 115 2.78 6.14 6.33
N LEU A 116 3.09 5.30 5.37
CA LEU A 116 2.45 5.29 4.06
C LEU A 116 1.25 4.34 4.05
N TYR A 117 0.24 4.68 3.30
CA TYR A 117 -0.96 3.87 3.11
C TYR A 117 -1.21 3.61 1.64
N GLU A 118 -1.80 2.48 1.33
CA GLU A 118 -2.20 2.09 -0.02
C GLU A 118 -3.52 1.33 -0.02
N LEU A 119 -4.17 1.26 -1.19
CA LEU A 119 -5.31 0.37 -1.39
C LEU A 119 -4.85 -1.09 -1.42
N ALA A 120 -5.45 -1.93 -0.59
CA ALA A 120 -5.13 -3.36 -0.48
C ALA A 120 -5.72 -4.22 -1.61
N LEU A 121 -5.93 -3.65 -2.80
CA LEU A 121 -6.66 -4.28 -3.90
C LEU A 121 -5.83 -5.30 -4.68
N THR A 122 -4.53 -5.15 -4.70
CA THR A 122 -3.62 -6.05 -5.43
C THR A 122 -2.33 -6.26 -4.66
N ASN A 123 -1.74 -7.43 -4.81
CA ASN A 123 -0.40 -7.69 -4.30
C ASN A 123 0.65 -7.24 -5.31
N HIS A 124 1.70 -6.58 -4.83
CA HIS A 124 2.85 -6.12 -5.60
C HIS A 124 4.08 -6.05 -4.70
N LEU A 125 5.25 -5.88 -5.32
CA LEU A 125 6.52 -5.69 -4.64
C LEU A 125 6.84 -4.22 -4.61
N HIS A 126 7.37 -3.73 -3.50
CA HIS A 126 7.89 -2.38 -3.37
C HIS A 126 9.40 -2.39 -3.54
N LEU A 127 9.93 -1.62 -4.48
CA LEU A 127 11.36 -1.35 -4.62
C LEU A 127 11.66 -0.01 -3.95
N VAL A 128 12.42 -0.03 -2.88
CA VAL A 128 12.71 1.16 -2.06
C VAL A 128 14.17 1.57 -2.27
N CYS A 129 14.39 2.78 -2.77
CA CYS A 129 15.73 3.33 -2.88
C CYS A 129 16.22 3.84 -1.53
N MET A 130 17.29 3.24 -1.00
CA MET A 130 17.91 3.64 0.28
C MET A 130 18.61 5.00 0.23
N ARG A 131 18.75 5.63 -0.96
CA ARG A 131 19.40 6.93 -1.13
C ARG A 131 18.41 8.08 -1.20
N CYS A 132 17.40 7.97 -2.06
CA CYS A 132 16.44 9.05 -2.26
C CYS A 132 15.05 8.77 -1.68
N GLY A 133 14.82 7.57 -1.11
CA GLY A 133 13.53 7.19 -0.57
C GLY A 133 12.45 6.86 -1.63
N GLU A 134 12.80 6.93 -2.94
CA GLU A 134 11.84 6.61 -4.00
C GLU A 134 11.31 5.20 -3.84
N VAL A 135 9.98 5.05 -3.92
CA VAL A 135 9.29 3.77 -3.87
C VAL A 135 8.67 3.49 -5.24
N ARG A 136 8.99 2.35 -5.82
CA ARG A 136 8.41 1.87 -7.09
C ARG A 136 7.66 0.57 -6.86
N GLU A 137 6.51 0.43 -7.49
CA GLU A 137 5.74 -0.80 -7.50
C GLU A 137 6.14 -1.69 -8.67
N VAL A 138 6.36 -2.97 -8.40
CA VAL A 138 6.64 -3.98 -9.43
C VAL A 138 5.72 -5.18 -9.22
N ARG A 139 5.12 -5.67 -10.30
CA ARG A 139 4.34 -6.90 -10.31
C ARG A 139 5.21 -8.04 -10.85
N ASP A 140 5.72 -8.87 -9.95
CA ASP A 140 6.34 -10.14 -10.32
C ASP A 140 5.42 -11.28 -9.88
N ASN A 141 4.64 -11.77 -10.83
CA ASN A 141 3.63 -12.79 -10.57
C ASN A 141 4.26 -14.09 -10.04
N GLN A 142 5.49 -14.42 -10.42
CA GLN A 142 6.16 -15.63 -9.94
C GLN A 142 6.48 -15.56 -8.44
N THR A 143 7.07 -14.46 -7.99
CA THR A 143 7.36 -14.23 -6.57
C THR A 143 6.07 -14.12 -5.77
N LEU A 144 5.08 -13.37 -6.26
CA LEU A 144 3.80 -13.19 -5.60
C LEU A 144 3.05 -14.52 -5.43
N SER A 145 3.03 -15.40 -6.45
CA SER A 145 2.42 -16.74 -6.34
C SER A 145 3.13 -17.60 -5.31
N ARG A 146 4.46 -17.59 -5.28
CA ARG A 146 5.23 -18.36 -4.27
C ARG A 146 4.93 -17.90 -2.84
N LEU A 147 4.78 -16.58 -2.62
CA LEU A 147 4.40 -16.04 -1.31
C LEU A 147 2.97 -16.41 -0.93
N ALA A 148 2.03 -16.38 -1.90
CA ALA A 148 0.64 -16.76 -1.67
C ALA A 148 0.46 -18.26 -1.36
N GLU A 149 1.31 -19.11 -1.93
CA GLU A 149 1.30 -20.57 -1.73
C GLU A 149 2.10 -21.01 -0.48
N MET A 150 2.73 -20.08 0.22
CA MET A 150 3.57 -20.38 1.38
C MET A 150 2.74 -21.01 2.50
N LYS A 151 3.15 -22.22 2.93
CA LYS A 151 2.54 -22.93 4.05
C LYS A 151 3.51 -22.92 5.23
N VAL A 152 3.00 -22.54 6.38
CA VAL A 152 3.77 -22.53 7.62
C VAL A 152 2.97 -23.28 8.68
N ASP A 153 3.57 -24.31 9.29
CA ASP A 153 2.88 -25.10 10.30
C ASP A 153 2.48 -24.22 11.50
N GLY A 154 1.21 -24.35 11.91
CA GLY A 154 0.67 -23.58 13.01
C GLY A 154 0.40 -22.09 12.70
N PHE A 155 0.54 -21.66 11.44
CA PHE A 155 0.33 -20.26 11.06
C PHE A 155 -0.45 -20.16 9.74
N THR A 156 -1.51 -19.37 9.73
CA THR A 156 -2.31 -19.08 8.54
C THR A 156 -2.03 -17.64 8.09
N PRO A 157 -1.29 -17.42 6.99
CA PRO A 157 -1.05 -16.08 6.48
C PRO A 157 -2.35 -15.41 6.03
N SER A 158 -2.55 -14.14 6.37
CA SER A 158 -3.70 -13.35 5.92
C SER A 158 -3.34 -12.45 4.74
N TYR A 159 -2.14 -11.88 4.76
CA TYR A 159 -1.58 -11.07 3.66
C TYR A 159 -0.06 -11.02 3.78
N PHE A 160 0.59 -10.55 2.74
CA PHE A 160 2.02 -10.25 2.76
C PHE A 160 2.29 -8.87 2.18
N SER A 161 3.32 -8.21 2.67
CA SER A 161 3.88 -6.99 2.11
C SER A 161 5.36 -7.24 1.86
N THR A 162 5.82 -6.97 0.64
CA THR A 162 7.19 -7.27 0.24
C THR A 162 7.91 -6.00 -0.19
N CYS A 163 9.00 -5.68 0.50
CA CYS A 163 9.89 -4.58 0.18
C CYS A 163 11.25 -5.12 -0.22
N VAL A 164 11.79 -4.60 -1.32
CA VAL A 164 13.16 -4.85 -1.78
C VAL A 164 13.91 -3.54 -1.71
N TYR A 165 14.96 -3.50 -0.89
CA TYR A 165 15.76 -2.31 -0.68
C TYR A 165 17.00 -2.33 -1.58
N GLY A 166 17.30 -1.20 -2.21
CA GLY A 166 18.43 -1.07 -3.13
C GLY A 166 18.76 0.39 -3.44
N ILE A 167 19.44 0.62 -4.55
CA ILE A 167 19.77 1.96 -5.06
C ILE A 167 19.19 2.08 -6.46
N CYS A 168 18.36 3.09 -6.71
CA CYS A 168 17.79 3.33 -8.04
C CYS A 168 18.86 3.80 -9.03
N ASP A 169 18.59 3.61 -10.33
CA ASP A 169 19.53 3.92 -11.39
C ASP A 169 19.98 5.38 -11.37
N ALA A 170 19.05 6.32 -11.15
CA ALA A 170 19.35 7.74 -11.05
C ALA A 170 20.31 8.08 -9.88
N CYS A 171 20.21 7.38 -8.76
CA CYS A 171 21.15 7.57 -7.65
C CYS A 171 22.50 6.92 -7.94
N ARG A 172 22.53 5.76 -8.58
CA ARG A 172 23.74 5.06 -8.96
C ARG A 172 24.54 5.87 -10.00
N GLU A 173 23.88 6.46 -10.98
CA GLU A 173 24.49 7.32 -11.99
C GLU A 173 25.09 8.59 -11.39
N ARG A 174 24.37 9.21 -10.43
CA ARG A 174 24.91 10.38 -9.70
C ARG A 174 26.14 10.03 -8.89
N GLU A 175 26.16 8.91 -8.16
CA GLU A 175 27.33 8.45 -7.41
C GLU A 175 28.51 8.15 -8.32
N ALA A 176 28.28 7.56 -9.49
CA ALA A 176 29.33 7.31 -10.49
C ALA A 176 29.93 8.61 -11.01
N ALA A 177 29.10 9.60 -11.35
CA ALA A 177 29.54 10.91 -11.82
C ALA A 177 30.34 11.68 -10.76
N ASP A 178 29.90 11.65 -9.50
CA ASP A 178 30.61 12.28 -8.38
C ASP A 178 31.94 11.57 -8.07
N GLY A 179 31.99 10.26 -8.17
CA GLY A 179 33.20 9.45 -8.02
C GLY A 179 34.24 9.75 -9.13
N GLU A 180 33.80 9.92 -10.37
CA GLU A 180 34.68 10.35 -11.49
C GLU A 180 35.20 11.77 -11.29
N LEU A 181 34.35 12.70 -10.82
CA LEU A 181 34.73 14.07 -10.55
C LEU A 181 35.77 14.17 -9.43
N SER A 182 35.59 13.40 -8.37
CA SER A 182 36.56 13.28 -7.26
C SER A 182 37.90 12.72 -7.71
N SER A 183 37.87 11.67 -8.52
CA SER A 183 39.12 11.05 -9.05
C SER A 183 39.87 11.97 -10.02
N ARG A 184 39.16 12.78 -10.82
CA ARG A 184 39.77 13.81 -11.70
C ARG A 184 40.41 14.94 -10.90
N LYS A 185 39.77 15.41 -9.81
CA LYS A 185 40.36 16.43 -8.91
C LYS A 185 41.63 15.92 -8.24
N HIS A 186 41.66 14.69 -7.76
CA HIS A 186 42.90 14.09 -7.18
C HIS A 186 44.03 13.95 -8.18
N LYS A 187 43.73 13.58 -9.44
CA LYS A 187 44.74 13.50 -10.52
C LYS A 187 45.29 14.88 -10.90
N ALA A 188 44.43 15.92 -10.89
CA ALA A 188 44.87 17.29 -11.21
C ALA A 188 45.77 17.86 -10.13
N ILE A 189 45.46 17.65 -8.84
CA ILE A 189 46.29 18.11 -7.71
C ILE A 189 47.69 17.42 -7.73
N ASN A 190 47.75 16.12 -7.98
CA ASN A 190 49.02 15.39 -8.05
C ASN A 190 49.89 15.75 -9.29
N LYS A 191 49.31 16.40 -10.33
CA LYS A 191 50.05 16.84 -11.49
C LYS A 191 50.66 18.24 -11.32
N THR A 192 50.14 19.02 -10.32
CA THR A 192 50.62 20.37 -10.03
C THR A 192 51.77 20.40 -8.98
N ILE A 193 52.02 19.28 -8.34
CA ILE A 193 53.05 19.14 -7.28
C ILE A 193 54.33 18.46 -7.83
N ARG A 194 54.45 18.25 -9.11
CA ARG A 194 55.71 17.85 -9.80
C ARG A 194 56.17 19.00 -10.70
#